data_ceb312e1444ab533acfca53e99e46852
#
_entry.id   ceb312e1444ab533acfca53e99e46852
#
_cell.length_a   1.000
_cell.length_b   1.000
_cell.length_c   1.000
_cell.angle_alpha   90.00
_cell.angle_beta   90.00
_cell.angle_gamma   90.00
#
_symmetry.space_group_name_H-M   'P 1'
#
loop_
_entity.id
_entity.type
_entity.pdbx_description
1 polymer ?
#
loop_
_entity_poly.entity_id
_entity_poly.type
_entity_poly.pdbx_seq_one_letter_code
_entity_poly.pdbx_strand_id
1 'polypeptide(L)'
;MRDLGLQGARRGRQWKRTTIGDDTLERPADLVDRQFVAEGPNRLWVADLTYVKTHTGWVYVAFVVDVFSRYVVGWQTSTSLRSDLAIDALEMAIHGRKDTGLGGLIHHSDRGVQYLSIRYTEHLAEAGVVNSVGSKGDSYDNALAESFNGLYKTELIHRQGPWRNVEHVEWATLTYVDWFNNRRIHNEIGKIPPAEMEANYYRQIDTGDLVTSQTTEPL
;
A
#
# COMPACT_ATOMS: atom_id res chain seq x y z
N MET A 1 -15.85 -24.06 9.60
CA MET A 1 -15.42 -23.81 8.20
C MET A 1 -15.61 -25.01 7.30
N ARG A 2 -15.17 -26.23 7.65
CA ARG A 2 -15.42 -27.44 6.85
C ARG A 2 -16.90 -27.75 6.65
N ASP A 3 -17.69 -27.64 7.70
CA ASP A 3 -19.13 -27.91 7.69
C ASP A 3 -19.97 -26.91 6.85
N LEU A 4 -19.39 -25.76 6.55
CA LEU A 4 -19.99 -24.70 5.73
C LEU A 4 -19.45 -24.68 4.29
N GLY A 5 -18.59 -25.63 3.91
CA GLY A 5 -17.96 -25.67 2.58
C GLY A 5 -17.00 -24.51 2.29
N LEU A 6 -16.61 -23.73 3.32
CA LEU A 6 -15.75 -22.57 3.16
C LEU A 6 -14.27 -23.00 3.11
N GLN A 7 -13.56 -22.54 2.07
CA GLN A 7 -12.12 -22.71 1.90
C GLN A 7 -11.42 -21.36 1.85
N GLY A 8 -10.33 -21.22 2.63
CA GLY A 8 -9.46 -20.07 2.52
C GLY A 8 -8.73 -20.01 1.17
N ALA A 9 -8.44 -18.81 0.69
CA ALA A 9 -7.62 -18.62 -0.50
C ALA A 9 -6.17 -19.05 -0.21
N ARG A 10 -5.55 -19.80 -1.14
CA ARG A 10 -4.15 -20.28 -1.01
C ARG A 10 -3.25 -19.56 -2.00
N ARG A 11 -2.06 -19.13 -1.56
CA ARG A 11 -1.02 -18.56 -2.43
C ARG A 11 -0.49 -19.62 -3.40
N GLY A 12 -0.43 -19.28 -4.69
CA GLY A 12 0.24 -20.09 -5.73
C GLY A 12 1.77 -19.91 -5.67
N ARG A 13 2.52 -20.84 -6.30
CA ARG A 13 3.98 -21.03 -6.16
C ARG A 13 4.77 -20.51 -7.36
N GLN A 14 4.51 -19.29 -7.91
CA GLN A 14 5.38 -18.74 -8.96
C GLN A 14 5.77 -17.30 -8.71
N TRP A 15 7.08 -17.12 -8.57
CA TRP A 15 7.75 -15.83 -8.43
C TRP A 15 8.44 -15.47 -9.76
N LYS A 16 8.10 -14.33 -10.35
CA LYS A 16 8.85 -13.75 -11.48
C LYS A 16 9.29 -12.35 -11.07
N ARG A 17 10.60 -12.09 -11.16
CA ARG A 17 11.19 -10.77 -10.93
C ARG A 17 10.79 -9.85 -12.10
N THR A 18 10.06 -8.78 -11.82
CA THR A 18 9.51 -7.85 -12.83
C THR A 18 10.18 -6.47 -12.83
N THR A 19 11.05 -6.19 -11.86
CA THR A 19 11.68 -4.88 -11.69
C THR A 19 13.17 -4.95 -12.01
N ILE A 20 13.64 -4.07 -12.91
CA ILE A 20 15.06 -3.83 -13.19
C ILE A 20 15.37 -2.44 -12.62
N GLY A 21 16.20 -2.37 -11.60
CA GLY A 21 16.61 -1.10 -10.99
C GLY A 21 17.67 -0.39 -11.84
N ASP A 22 17.56 0.93 -11.95
CA ASP A 22 18.63 1.80 -12.50
C ASP A 22 19.57 2.21 -11.35
N ASP A 23 20.83 1.84 -11.45
CA ASP A 23 21.85 2.07 -10.42
C ASP A 23 22.49 3.49 -10.49
N THR A 24 22.08 4.35 -11.42
CA THR A 24 22.70 5.67 -11.68
C THR A 24 22.04 6.82 -10.92
N LEU A 25 20.88 6.64 -10.34
CA LEU A 25 20.16 7.69 -9.61
C LEU A 25 20.57 7.75 -8.13
N GLU A 26 20.79 8.97 -7.61
CA GLU A 26 20.88 9.21 -6.16
C GLU A 26 19.57 8.75 -5.49
N ARG A 27 19.70 7.97 -4.42
CA ARG A 27 18.56 7.27 -3.82
C ARG A 27 18.33 7.71 -2.40
N PRO A 28 17.06 7.86 -1.99
CA PRO A 28 16.70 7.99 -0.59
C PRO A 28 17.21 6.80 0.22
N ALA A 29 17.58 7.05 1.48
CA ALA A 29 17.98 6.00 2.41
C ALA A 29 16.80 5.08 2.75
N ASP A 30 17.08 3.84 3.11
CA ASP A 30 16.10 2.97 3.76
C ASP A 30 15.94 3.42 5.22
N LEU A 31 14.77 3.97 5.54
CA LEU A 31 14.41 4.44 6.88
C LEU A 31 13.58 3.42 7.65
N VAL A 32 13.17 2.34 7.02
CA VAL A 32 12.27 1.33 7.61
C VAL A 32 13.04 0.15 8.20
N ASP A 33 14.16 -0.22 7.59
CA ASP A 33 15.01 -1.33 8.02
C ASP A 33 14.19 -2.58 8.41
N ARG A 34 13.24 -2.95 7.54
CA ARG A 34 12.31 -4.09 7.71
C ARG A 34 11.37 -4.01 8.92
N GLN A 35 11.34 -2.89 9.63
CA GLN A 35 10.45 -2.67 10.77
C GLN A 35 9.13 -2.07 10.30
N PHE A 36 8.25 -2.90 9.72
CA PHE A 36 6.92 -2.50 9.28
C PHE A 36 5.95 -2.37 10.45
N VAL A 37 6.30 -1.48 11.38
CA VAL A 37 5.50 -1.15 12.57
C VAL A 37 5.32 0.36 12.62
N ALA A 38 4.11 0.79 12.94
CA ALA A 38 3.76 2.20 13.12
C ALA A 38 2.91 2.35 14.40
N GLU A 39 3.10 3.46 15.12
CA GLU A 39 2.38 3.73 16.37
C GLU A 39 0.98 4.32 16.15
N GLY A 40 0.66 4.70 14.93
CA GLY A 40 -0.64 5.27 14.54
C GLY A 40 -0.79 5.39 13.03
N PRO A 41 -2.01 5.74 12.56
CA PRO A 41 -2.26 6.01 11.15
C PRO A 41 -1.39 7.14 10.62
N ASN A 42 -1.07 7.08 9.31
CA ASN A 42 -0.28 8.10 8.59
C ASN A 42 1.13 8.36 9.19
N ARG A 43 1.76 7.32 9.75
CA ARG A 43 3.18 7.37 10.16
C ARG A 43 4.09 6.67 9.17
N LEU A 44 3.62 5.59 8.59
CA LEU A 44 4.36 4.83 7.59
C LEU A 44 3.38 4.28 6.56
N TRP A 45 3.59 4.64 5.30
CA TRP A 45 2.93 4.03 4.16
C TRP A 45 3.91 3.17 3.39
N VAL A 46 3.43 2.07 2.85
CA VAL A 46 4.18 1.22 1.92
C VAL A 46 3.48 1.20 0.57
N ALA A 47 4.26 1.27 -0.51
CA ALA A 47 3.73 1.22 -1.86
C ALA A 47 4.36 0.10 -2.68
N ASP A 48 3.57 -0.51 -3.53
CA ASP A 48 4.04 -1.53 -4.48
C ASP A 48 3.14 -1.59 -5.71
N LEU A 49 3.69 -2.17 -6.77
CA LEU A 49 3.03 -2.37 -8.04
C LEU A 49 2.78 -3.85 -8.29
N THR A 50 1.61 -4.14 -8.86
CA THR A 50 1.32 -5.48 -9.32
C THR A 50 0.74 -5.46 -10.74
N TYR A 51 0.54 -6.61 -11.35
CA TYR A 51 0.00 -6.70 -12.71
C TYR A 51 -1.01 -7.83 -12.83
N VAL A 52 -1.97 -7.62 -13.71
CA VAL A 52 -3.07 -8.52 -14.03
C VAL A 52 -3.08 -8.78 -15.54
N LYS A 53 -3.12 -10.04 -15.94
CA LYS A 53 -3.29 -10.39 -17.35
C LYS A 53 -4.77 -10.32 -17.71
N THR A 54 -5.08 -9.58 -18.78
CA THR A 54 -6.43 -9.48 -19.35
C THR A 54 -6.44 -9.97 -20.80
N HIS A 55 -7.62 -10.05 -21.40
CA HIS A 55 -7.75 -10.41 -22.82
C HIS A 55 -7.18 -9.31 -23.73
N THR A 56 -7.17 -8.04 -23.30
CA THR A 56 -6.67 -6.90 -24.08
C THR A 56 -5.22 -6.55 -23.77
N GLY A 57 -4.54 -7.27 -22.89
CA GLY A 57 -3.13 -7.04 -22.52
C GLY A 57 -2.90 -7.05 -21.01
N TRP A 58 -1.80 -6.43 -20.61
CA TRP A 58 -1.47 -6.29 -19.18
C TRP A 58 -2.10 -5.03 -18.59
N VAL A 59 -2.64 -5.17 -17.40
CA VAL A 59 -3.08 -4.07 -16.54
C VAL A 59 -2.17 -4.04 -15.32
N TYR A 60 -1.64 -2.87 -15.00
CA TYR A 60 -0.82 -2.61 -13.84
C TYR A 60 -1.68 -1.96 -12.76
N VAL A 61 -1.43 -2.30 -11.51
CA VAL A 61 -2.14 -1.74 -10.37
C VAL A 61 -1.12 -1.28 -9.34
N ALA A 62 -1.20 -0.01 -8.95
CA ALA A 62 -0.43 0.55 -7.84
C ALA A 62 -1.30 0.57 -6.59
N PHE A 63 -0.68 0.29 -5.44
CA PHE A 63 -1.31 0.39 -4.14
C PHE A 63 -0.42 1.17 -3.18
N VAL A 64 -1.05 1.95 -2.30
CA VAL A 64 -0.45 2.56 -1.12
C VAL A 64 -1.22 2.08 0.10
N VAL A 65 -0.52 1.51 1.08
CA VAL A 65 -1.12 0.88 2.26
C VAL A 65 -0.54 1.49 3.53
N ASP A 66 -1.39 1.91 4.44
CA ASP A 66 -1.00 2.34 5.78
C ASP A 66 -0.54 1.14 6.61
N VAL A 67 0.65 1.24 7.21
CA VAL A 67 1.27 0.13 7.93
C VAL A 67 0.56 -0.15 9.24
N PHE A 68 0.05 0.87 9.94
CA PHE A 68 -0.62 0.69 11.22
C PHE A 68 -1.95 -0.04 11.07
N SER A 69 -2.82 0.49 10.22
CA SER A 69 -4.19 0.00 10.06
C SER A 69 -4.35 -1.09 9.02
N ARG A 70 -3.37 -1.26 8.12
CA ARG A 70 -3.49 -2.05 6.89
C ARG A 70 -4.48 -1.45 5.89
N TYR A 71 -4.93 -0.23 6.09
CA TYR A 71 -5.87 0.46 5.20
C TYR A 71 -5.21 0.78 3.85
N VAL A 72 -5.87 0.45 2.77
CA VAL A 72 -5.45 0.87 1.42
C VAL A 72 -5.85 2.33 1.27
N VAL A 73 -4.88 3.24 1.39
CA VAL A 73 -5.10 4.69 1.36
C VAL A 73 -5.14 5.25 -0.05
N GLY A 74 -4.50 4.58 -1.01
CA GLY A 74 -4.51 4.97 -2.41
C GLY A 74 -4.28 3.78 -3.33
N TRP A 75 -4.84 3.86 -4.53
CA TRP A 75 -4.64 2.86 -5.58
C TRP A 75 -4.98 3.44 -6.95
N GLN A 76 -4.44 2.84 -8.01
CA GLN A 76 -4.74 3.19 -9.38
C GLN A 76 -4.49 2.01 -10.31
N THR A 77 -5.23 1.95 -11.44
CA THR A 77 -5.02 0.96 -12.51
C THR A 77 -4.61 1.65 -13.81
N SER A 78 -3.75 1.01 -14.59
CA SER A 78 -3.33 1.52 -15.90
C SER A 78 -2.93 0.40 -16.85
N THR A 79 -3.04 0.64 -18.14
CA THR A 79 -2.45 -0.22 -19.18
C THR A 79 -0.97 0.07 -19.41
N SER A 80 -0.42 1.09 -18.75
CA SER A 80 0.98 1.52 -18.87
C SER A 80 1.69 1.50 -17.53
N LEU A 81 2.91 0.98 -17.50
CA LEU A 81 3.79 0.96 -16.32
C LEU A 81 4.65 2.24 -16.27
N ARG A 82 4.05 3.40 -16.39
CA ARG A 82 4.73 4.69 -16.22
C ARG A 82 4.66 5.19 -14.78
N SER A 83 5.49 6.18 -14.45
CA SER A 83 5.46 6.82 -13.13
C SER A 83 4.10 7.44 -12.78
N ASP A 84 3.33 7.88 -13.79
CA ASP A 84 1.99 8.45 -13.60
C ASP A 84 1.07 7.52 -12.80
N LEU A 85 1.13 6.20 -13.03
CA LEU A 85 0.36 5.21 -12.29
C LEU A 85 0.65 5.26 -10.77
N ALA A 86 1.93 5.33 -10.40
CA ALA A 86 2.32 5.41 -8.99
C ALA A 86 1.98 6.78 -8.39
N ILE A 87 2.13 7.86 -9.17
CA ILE A 87 1.77 9.22 -8.78
C ILE A 87 0.27 9.32 -8.51
N ASP A 88 -0.58 8.85 -9.41
CA ASP A 88 -2.04 8.91 -9.24
C ASP A 88 -2.50 8.16 -7.98
N ALA A 89 -1.89 7.00 -7.69
CA ALA A 89 -2.17 6.26 -6.45
C ALA A 89 -1.71 7.03 -5.19
N LEU A 90 -0.55 7.70 -5.26
CA LEU A 90 -0.05 8.55 -4.19
C LEU A 90 -0.93 9.80 -3.98
N GLU A 91 -1.33 10.48 -5.06
CA GLU A 91 -2.22 11.64 -5.00
C GLU A 91 -3.58 11.28 -4.38
N MET A 92 -4.14 10.13 -4.73
CA MET A 92 -5.35 9.62 -4.08
C MET A 92 -5.14 9.47 -2.57
N ALA A 93 -4.01 8.89 -2.14
CA ALA A 93 -3.69 8.70 -0.73
C ALA A 93 -3.54 10.05 0.01
N ILE A 94 -2.76 10.97 -0.55
CA ILE A 94 -2.53 12.31 0.01
C ILE A 94 -3.86 13.07 0.12
N HIS A 95 -4.65 13.08 -0.96
CA HIS A 95 -5.94 13.78 -0.97
C HIS A 95 -6.91 13.20 0.05
N GLY A 96 -7.00 11.88 0.14
CA GLY A 96 -7.87 11.19 1.11
C GLY A 96 -7.47 11.39 2.57
N ARG A 97 -6.22 11.79 2.83
CA ARG A 97 -5.65 11.94 4.19
C ARG A 97 -5.27 13.38 4.56
N LYS A 98 -5.56 14.36 3.71
CA LYS A 98 -5.21 15.78 3.93
C LYS A 98 -5.67 16.34 5.27
N ASP A 99 -6.86 15.94 5.73
CA ASP A 99 -7.49 16.47 6.95
C ASP A 99 -6.98 15.79 8.23
N THR A 100 -6.28 14.66 8.11
CA THR A 100 -5.74 13.90 9.26
C THR A 100 -4.26 14.20 9.54
N GLY A 101 -3.65 15.03 8.68
CA GLY A 101 -2.25 15.44 8.80
C GLY A 101 -1.26 14.35 8.30
N LEU A 102 -0.28 14.80 7.52
CA LEU A 102 0.77 13.94 6.96
C LEU A 102 2.17 14.30 7.49
N GLY A 103 2.24 15.19 8.48
CA GLY A 103 3.52 15.62 9.06
C GLY A 103 4.31 14.43 9.65
N GLY A 104 5.55 14.24 9.16
CA GLY A 104 6.40 13.14 9.59
C GLY A 104 6.05 11.76 9.03
N LEU A 105 5.11 11.69 8.07
CA LEU A 105 4.82 10.45 7.35
C LEU A 105 6.05 9.99 6.56
N ILE A 106 6.40 8.73 6.70
CA ILE A 106 7.39 8.06 5.86
C ILE A 106 6.64 7.27 4.79
N HIS A 107 6.98 7.49 3.52
CA HIS A 107 6.51 6.70 2.40
C HIS A 107 7.63 5.77 1.93
N HIS A 108 7.43 4.48 2.06
CA HIS A 108 8.40 3.46 1.69
C HIS A 108 7.95 2.67 0.46
N SER A 109 8.87 2.47 -0.47
CA SER A 109 8.64 1.68 -1.68
C SER A 109 9.82 0.79 -2.02
N ASP A 110 9.63 -0.14 -2.95
CA ASP A 110 10.73 -0.84 -3.57
C ASP A 110 11.57 0.08 -4.48
N ARG A 111 12.63 -0.47 -5.08
CA ARG A 111 13.52 0.24 -6.02
C ARG A 111 12.97 0.36 -7.44
N GLY A 112 11.67 0.27 -7.63
CA GLY A 112 11.05 0.47 -8.93
C GLY A 112 11.36 1.86 -9.51
N VAL A 113 11.70 1.93 -10.80
CA VAL A 113 11.99 3.21 -11.49
C VAL A 113 10.83 4.21 -11.40
N GLN A 114 9.61 3.74 -11.20
CA GLN A 114 8.41 4.56 -11.03
C GLN A 114 8.49 5.41 -9.77
N TYR A 115 8.98 4.82 -8.66
CA TYR A 115 9.11 5.45 -7.35
C TYR A 115 10.36 6.31 -7.21
N LEU A 116 11.34 6.11 -8.12
CA LEU A 116 12.58 6.91 -8.17
C LEU A 116 12.49 8.06 -9.17
N SER A 117 11.36 8.23 -9.86
CA SER A 117 11.21 9.34 -10.80
C SER A 117 11.20 10.68 -10.07
N ILE A 118 11.80 11.70 -10.69
CA ILE A 118 11.85 13.07 -10.13
C ILE A 118 10.44 13.55 -9.77
N ARG A 119 9.48 13.37 -10.67
CA ARG A 119 8.08 13.76 -10.42
C ARG A 119 7.49 13.10 -9.18
N TYR A 120 7.76 11.80 -8.96
CA TYR A 120 7.26 11.11 -7.77
C TYR A 120 7.84 11.65 -6.48
N THR A 121 9.15 11.91 -6.46
CA THR A 121 9.84 12.47 -5.29
C THR A 121 9.43 13.94 -5.01
N GLU A 122 9.15 14.72 -6.05
CA GLU A 122 8.61 16.07 -5.93
C GLU A 122 7.22 16.06 -5.27
N HIS A 123 6.30 15.19 -5.70
CA HIS A 123 4.97 15.05 -5.08
C HIS A 123 5.05 14.67 -3.59
N LEU A 124 5.96 13.78 -3.21
CA LEU A 124 6.20 13.46 -1.79
C LEU A 124 6.70 14.70 -1.01
N ALA A 125 7.68 15.43 -1.57
CA ALA A 125 8.25 16.61 -0.94
C ALA A 125 7.21 17.73 -0.77
N GLU A 126 6.39 17.99 -1.80
CA GLU A 126 5.30 18.97 -1.75
C GLU A 126 4.26 18.64 -0.67
N ALA A 127 4.00 17.36 -0.44
CA ALA A 127 3.13 16.90 0.62
C ALA A 127 3.79 16.85 2.01
N GLY A 128 5.09 17.19 2.13
CA GLY A 128 5.85 17.09 3.38
C GLY A 128 6.09 15.65 3.85
N VAL A 129 6.06 14.70 2.92
CA VAL A 129 6.23 13.26 3.17
C VAL A 129 7.69 12.86 2.96
N VAL A 130 8.24 12.10 3.89
CA VAL A 130 9.62 11.63 3.82
C VAL A 130 9.70 10.40 2.92
N ASN A 131 10.54 10.45 1.91
CA ASN A 131 10.75 9.32 0.99
C ASN A 131 11.75 8.32 1.56
N SER A 132 11.41 7.03 1.51
CA SER A 132 12.24 5.91 1.90
C SER A 132 12.22 4.81 0.82
N VAL A 133 13.37 4.22 0.51
CA VAL A 133 13.47 3.21 -0.55
C VAL A 133 14.28 2.02 -0.02
N GLY A 134 13.75 0.82 -0.19
CA GLY A 134 14.36 -0.43 0.25
C GLY A 134 15.77 -0.68 -0.31
N SER A 135 16.52 -1.57 0.31
CA SER A 135 17.90 -1.91 -0.05
C SER A 135 17.99 -2.78 -1.34
N LYS A 136 19.20 -2.93 -1.91
CA LYS A 136 19.36 -3.65 -3.19
C LYS A 136 19.26 -5.16 -3.01
N GLY A 137 18.25 -5.77 -3.64
CA GLY A 137 18.17 -7.23 -3.80
C GLY A 137 17.58 -7.97 -2.60
N ASP A 138 16.98 -7.27 -1.64
CA ASP A 138 16.33 -7.89 -0.51
C ASP A 138 14.79 -7.89 -0.70
N SER A 139 14.23 -9.07 -0.84
CA SER A 139 12.77 -9.27 -0.98
C SER A 139 11.99 -9.03 0.32
N TYR A 140 12.67 -8.80 1.44
CA TYR A 140 12.02 -8.51 2.71
C TYR A 140 11.81 -7.01 2.94
N ASP A 141 12.47 -6.16 2.17
CA ASP A 141 12.44 -4.71 2.34
C ASP A 141 11.09 -4.05 1.99
N ASN A 142 10.17 -4.77 1.35
CA ASN A 142 8.79 -4.34 1.11
C ASN A 142 7.76 -5.44 1.41
N ALA A 143 8.06 -6.30 2.37
CA ALA A 143 7.31 -7.53 2.66
C ALA A 143 5.82 -7.28 2.95
N LEU A 144 5.47 -6.12 3.54
CA LEU A 144 4.07 -5.79 3.83
C LEU A 144 3.29 -5.50 2.55
N ALA A 145 3.82 -4.67 1.65
CA ALA A 145 3.17 -4.36 0.38
C ALA A 145 3.11 -5.60 -0.54
N GLU A 146 4.17 -6.41 -0.58
CA GLU A 146 4.16 -7.71 -1.27
C GLU A 146 3.10 -8.66 -0.69
N SER A 147 2.93 -8.67 0.62
CA SER A 147 1.90 -9.45 1.31
C SER A 147 0.50 -9.03 0.88
N PHE A 148 0.24 -7.71 0.83
CA PHE A 148 -1.03 -7.16 0.34
C PHE A 148 -1.27 -7.57 -1.12
N ASN A 149 -0.29 -7.38 -2.01
CA ASN A 149 -0.39 -7.81 -3.40
C ASN A 149 -0.68 -9.30 -3.55
N GLY A 150 -0.11 -10.13 -2.66
CA GLY A 150 -0.40 -11.56 -2.59
C GLY A 150 -1.85 -11.85 -2.22
N LEU A 151 -2.44 -11.09 -1.28
CA LEU A 151 -3.86 -11.19 -0.91
C LEU A 151 -4.75 -10.75 -2.07
N TYR A 152 -4.49 -9.58 -2.66
CA TYR A 152 -5.22 -9.06 -3.81
C TYR A 152 -5.26 -10.08 -4.96
N LYS A 153 -4.11 -10.64 -5.34
CA LYS A 153 -4.04 -11.67 -6.38
C LYS A 153 -4.83 -12.92 -6.01
N THR A 154 -4.69 -13.39 -4.79
CA THR A 154 -5.29 -14.67 -4.37
C THR A 154 -6.79 -14.54 -4.12
N GLU A 155 -7.23 -13.45 -3.49
CA GLU A 155 -8.62 -13.25 -3.09
C GLU A 155 -9.50 -12.71 -4.20
N LEU A 156 -8.94 -11.88 -5.11
CA LEU A 156 -9.66 -11.27 -6.22
C LEU A 156 -9.24 -11.88 -7.56
N ILE A 157 -7.98 -11.64 -7.97
CA ILE A 157 -7.58 -11.82 -9.38
C ILE A 157 -7.67 -13.26 -9.85
N HIS A 158 -7.20 -14.21 -9.04
CA HIS A 158 -7.24 -15.65 -9.38
C HIS A 158 -8.61 -16.27 -9.17
N ARG A 159 -9.49 -15.67 -8.36
CA ARG A 159 -10.82 -16.20 -8.08
C ARG A 159 -11.89 -15.75 -9.07
N GLN A 160 -11.79 -14.55 -9.59
CA GLN A 160 -12.84 -13.94 -10.41
C GLN A 160 -12.46 -13.83 -11.90
N GLY A 161 -11.22 -14.16 -12.28
CA GLY A 161 -10.82 -14.18 -13.68
C GLY A 161 -11.62 -15.19 -14.52
N PRO A 162 -11.55 -15.12 -15.85
CA PRO A 162 -10.65 -14.28 -16.65
C PRO A 162 -11.08 -12.81 -16.75
N TRP A 163 -10.09 -11.90 -16.88
CA TRP A 163 -10.29 -10.46 -16.95
C TRP A 163 -10.39 -9.98 -18.39
N ARG A 164 -11.34 -9.10 -18.71
CA ARG A 164 -11.59 -8.63 -20.08
C ARG A 164 -10.58 -7.54 -20.48
N ASN A 165 -10.53 -6.45 -19.71
CA ASN A 165 -9.84 -5.20 -20.01
C ASN A 165 -9.53 -4.45 -18.69
N VAL A 166 -8.97 -3.23 -18.81
CA VAL A 166 -8.62 -2.39 -17.67
C VAL A 166 -9.84 -1.99 -16.83
N GLU A 167 -10.93 -1.59 -17.45
CA GLU A 167 -12.16 -1.15 -16.77
C GLU A 167 -12.74 -2.28 -15.90
N HIS A 168 -12.67 -3.53 -16.37
CA HIS A 168 -13.13 -4.67 -15.60
C HIS A 168 -12.26 -4.92 -14.36
N VAL A 169 -10.94 -4.76 -14.48
CA VAL A 169 -10.00 -4.85 -13.35
C VAL A 169 -10.20 -3.70 -12.39
N GLU A 170 -10.35 -2.47 -12.90
CA GLU A 170 -10.54 -1.26 -12.10
C GLU A 170 -11.81 -1.36 -11.23
N TRP A 171 -12.94 -1.71 -11.82
CA TRP A 171 -14.21 -1.87 -11.08
C TRP A 171 -14.10 -2.96 -10.00
N ALA A 172 -13.48 -4.08 -10.31
CA ALA A 172 -13.28 -5.16 -9.35
C ALA A 172 -12.31 -4.75 -8.24
N THR A 173 -11.26 -3.97 -8.56
CA THR A 173 -10.32 -3.43 -7.59
C THR A 173 -10.99 -2.44 -6.65
N LEU A 174 -11.83 -1.52 -7.17
CA LEU A 174 -12.64 -0.61 -6.36
C LEU A 174 -13.47 -1.37 -5.31
N THR A 175 -14.21 -2.39 -5.78
CA THR A 175 -15.05 -3.21 -4.91
C THR A 175 -14.22 -4.01 -3.89
N TYR A 176 -13.06 -4.51 -4.31
CA TYR A 176 -12.15 -5.24 -3.43
C TYR A 176 -11.57 -4.33 -2.35
N VAL A 177 -11.11 -3.13 -2.71
CA VAL A 177 -10.54 -2.17 -1.75
C VAL A 177 -11.59 -1.72 -0.75
N ASP A 178 -12.82 -1.44 -1.19
CA ASP A 178 -13.93 -1.14 -0.26
C ASP A 178 -14.16 -2.30 0.73
N TRP A 179 -14.26 -3.52 0.23
CA TRP A 179 -14.44 -4.70 1.07
C TRP A 179 -13.23 -4.95 2.00
N PHE A 180 -12.00 -4.78 1.48
CA PHE A 180 -10.77 -4.96 2.23
C PHE A 180 -10.68 -3.98 3.41
N ASN A 181 -10.96 -2.70 3.15
CA ASN A 181 -10.88 -1.65 4.15
C ASN A 181 -11.99 -1.71 5.20
N ASN A 182 -13.23 -2.06 4.78
CA ASN A 182 -14.41 -1.89 5.63
C ASN A 182 -14.97 -3.21 6.20
N ARG A 183 -14.60 -4.36 5.65
CA ARG A 183 -15.24 -5.65 6.03
C ARG A 183 -14.28 -6.81 6.23
N ARG A 184 -13.12 -6.78 5.56
CA ARG A 184 -12.14 -7.86 5.68
C ARG A 184 -11.50 -7.84 7.07
N ILE A 185 -11.57 -8.97 7.77
CA ILE A 185 -10.96 -9.15 9.09
C ILE A 185 -9.48 -9.50 8.95
N HIS A 186 -8.62 -8.82 9.70
CA HIS A 186 -7.17 -9.00 9.72
C HIS A 186 -6.68 -9.44 11.09
N ASN A 187 -5.96 -10.56 11.13
CA ASN A 187 -5.44 -11.10 12.40
C ASN A 187 -4.42 -10.18 13.06
N GLU A 188 -3.58 -9.52 12.24
CA GLU A 188 -2.47 -8.68 12.67
C GLU A 188 -2.91 -7.40 13.39
N ILE A 189 -4.14 -6.96 13.17
CA ILE A 189 -4.70 -5.74 13.78
C ILE A 189 -5.89 -6.03 14.71
N GLY A 190 -5.90 -7.20 15.34
CA GLY A 190 -6.89 -7.51 16.37
C GLY A 190 -8.17 -8.17 15.85
N LYS A 191 -8.17 -8.75 14.65
CA LYS A 191 -9.32 -9.42 14.01
C LYS A 191 -10.49 -8.48 13.69
N ILE A 192 -10.16 -7.27 13.30
CA ILE A 192 -11.10 -6.24 12.85
C ILE A 192 -10.73 -5.75 11.45
N PRO A 193 -11.63 -5.03 10.75
CA PRO A 193 -11.30 -4.35 9.49
C PRO A 193 -10.36 -3.16 9.70
N PRO A 194 -9.56 -2.78 8.68
CA PRO A 194 -8.71 -1.59 8.69
C PRO A 194 -9.40 -0.30 9.14
N ALA A 195 -10.59 -0.03 8.62
CA ALA A 195 -11.36 1.16 8.98
C ALA A 195 -11.75 1.19 10.46
N GLU A 196 -12.08 0.04 11.05
CA GLU A 196 -12.40 -0.08 12.47
C GLU A 196 -11.15 0.12 13.34
N MET A 197 -9.98 -0.36 12.88
CA MET A 197 -8.70 -0.14 13.55
C MET A 197 -8.39 1.36 13.67
N GLU A 198 -8.55 2.12 12.59
CA GLU A 198 -8.36 3.58 12.61
C GLU A 198 -9.40 4.29 13.48
N ALA A 199 -10.68 3.92 13.37
CA ALA A 199 -11.73 4.50 14.18
C ALA A 199 -11.49 4.29 15.69
N ASN A 200 -10.98 3.11 16.07
CA ASN A 200 -10.61 2.82 17.46
C ASN A 200 -9.44 3.68 17.92
N TYR A 201 -8.42 3.86 17.09
CA TYR A 201 -7.26 4.70 17.38
C TYR A 201 -7.67 6.16 17.64
N TYR A 202 -8.43 6.77 16.73
CA TYR A 202 -8.86 8.15 16.89
C TYR A 202 -9.80 8.34 18.11
N ARG A 203 -10.66 7.37 18.38
CA ARG A 203 -11.51 7.41 19.58
C ARG A 203 -10.68 7.39 20.87
N GLN A 204 -9.60 6.62 20.93
CA GLN A 204 -8.71 6.58 22.09
C GLN A 204 -7.95 7.90 22.29
N ILE A 205 -7.61 8.60 21.21
CA ILE A 205 -7.04 9.95 21.30
C ILE A 205 -8.06 10.93 21.86
N ASP A 206 -9.29 10.91 21.35
CA ASP A 206 -10.36 11.82 21.79
C ASP A 206 -10.75 11.62 23.27
N THR A 207 -10.66 10.37 23.76
CA THR A 207 -10.92 10.06 25.18
C THR A 207 -9.71 10.34 26.09
N GLY A 208 -8.56 10.69 25.55
CA GLY A 208 -7.33 10.94 26.30
C GLY A 208 -6.60 9.69 26.79
N ASP A 209 -7.01 8.51 26.34
CA ASP A 209 -6.39 7.23 26.69
C ASP A 209 -5.03 7.04 25.99
N LEU A 210 -4.81 7.72 24.86
CA LEU A 210 -3.52 7.81 24.17
C LEU A 210 -2.97 9.24 24.32
N VAL A 211 -1.93 9.40 25.12
CA VAL A 211 -1.14 10.64 25.13
C VAL A 211 -0.30 10.64 23.85
N THR A 212 -0.66 11.47 22.89
CA THR A 212 0.21 11.73 21.75
C THR A 212 1.52 12.29 22.25
N SER A 213 2.61 11.57 22.09
CA SER A 213 3.97 12.08 22.27
C SER A 213 4.25 13.10 21.16
N GLN A 214 3.70 14.32 21.31
CA GLN A 214 4.20 15.47 20.59
C GLN A 214 5.57 15.77 21.18
N THR A 215 6.60 15.51 20.40
CA THR A 215 7.96 15.93 20.67
C THR A 215 7.93 17.47 20.80
N THR A 216 8.01 17.95 22.03
CA THR A 216 8.40 19.32 22.31
C THR A 216 9.82 19.47 21.81
N GLU A 217 10.02 20.26 20.74
CA GLU A 217 11.34 20.79 20.40
C GLU A 217 11.90 21.55 21.59
N PRO A 218 13.15 21.31 22.01
CA PRO A 218 13.80 22.19 22.98
C PRO A 218 14.14 23.51 22.29
N LEU A 219 13.82 24.59 22.99
CA LEU A 219 14.24 25.98 22.68
C LEU A 219 15.76 26.13 22.56
#